data_60da7a56faa8e760b77a98892083d42a
#
_entry.id   60da7a56faa8e760b77a98892083d42a
#
_cell.length_a   1.000
_cell.length_b   1.000
_cell.length_c   1.000
_cell.angle_alpha   90.00
_cell.angle_beta   90.00
_cell.angle_gamma   90.00
#
_symmetry.space_group_name_H-M   'P 1'
#
loop_
_entity.id
_entity.type
_entity.pdbx_description
1 polymer ?
#
loop_
_entity_poly.entity_id
_entity_poly.type
_entity_poly.pdbx_seq_one_letter_code
_entity_poly.pdbx_strand_id
1 'polypeptide(L)'
;MTLPVPPLPTPRAPVVQGIDINNALVIDHANKYQLLLANISQNITQQNATIIANPFNTAPLCLYLGFYWPAAAETATITVGDKAGANIPLTFTQPLTPGANLVPVAGLIPGVINVITLETSFATTQYEYTTGALPPTDADSPTGFQKFPVISLDKPVADPASLAPGLYFTTHFNRYNLAIDYQAVVRWYTTQEIPSYNMLRLPDGHFISGAQNFDAYKTLYEFDIMGRVWTVYKLDNELHHSLSLRPNGQLVAGSEYSGLRPDGTHSVEDGVTFIDLATGYETAYYDMNYVMDRNRPTRPSAADATLNDWLHINQCYVNETNQLLVCSSRHQSAVFGVDLATSQLVFIMGNHENWSADYAEYLLTPCDENNIPLTWSADELNEKYWNWGQHNAIEVANSNTGFLDISLFNNGNYRSNDDAKSVESINNQSRIDHFQIDLTAKTVSKLSEIPGDNKGYSSLCGAKEIQANGNIVVHYGGATFDEKGQAITCDPGFSDIIYEGWGETAEGILPLQEISGSGEILLAVTFRSGRPKSLAVDGAGFRYDMTAFRVYKMPLFY
;
A
#
# COMPACT_ATOMS: atom_id res chain seq x y z
N MET A 1 -29.71 -20.61 1.30
CA MET A 1 -30.55 -19.37 1.23
C MET A 1 -29.86 -18.46 0.24
N THR A 2 -30.50 -18.11 -0.89
CA THR A 2 -29.93 -17.14 -1.82
C THR A 2 -30.01 -15.77 -1.16
N LEU A 3 -28.88 -15.22 -0.76
CA LEU A 3 -28.80 -13.85 -0.26
C LEU A 3 -29.18 -12.91 -1.42
N PRO A 4 -30.02 -11.90 -1.22
CA PRO A 4 -30.35 -10.97 -2.27
C PRO A 4 -29.08 -10.23 -2.72
N VAL A 5 -28.95 -10.00 -4.02
CA VAL A 5 -27.93 -9.09 -4.55
C VAL A 5 -28.15 -7.75 -3.84
N PRO A 6 -27.14 -7.21 -3.14
CA PRO A 6 -27.33 -5.95 -2.44
C PRO A 6 -27.70 -4.88 -3.45
N PRO A 7 -28.76 -4.09 -3.23
CA PRO A 7 -29.04 -2.96 -4.08
C PRO A 7 -27.87 -1.99 -3.98
N LEU A 8 -27.49 -1.40 -5.13
CA LEU A 8 -26.61 -0.23 -5.10
C LEU A 8 -27.16 0.77 -4.09
N PRO A 9 -26.35 1.37 -3.22
CA PRO A 9 -26.82 2.32 -2.24
C PRO A 9 -27.60 3.42 -2.97
N THR A 10 -28.79 3.72 -2.46
CA THR A 10 -29.58 4.83 -3.01
C THR A 10 -28.78 6.11 -2.79
N PRO A 11 -28.48 6.89 -3.85
CA PRO A 11 -27.67 8.09 -3.70
C PRO A 11 -28.27 8.98 -2.63
N ARG A 12 -27.50 9.30 -1.61
CA ARG A 12 -27.81 10.42 -0.73
C ARG A 12 -27.52 11.70 -1.49
N ALA A 13 -28.13 12.82 -1.09
CA ALA A 13 -28.08 14.11 -1.77
C ALA A 13 -26.77 14.32 -2.55
N PRO A 14 -26.83 14.71 -3.82
CA PRO A 14 -25.86 14.34 -4.83
C PRO A 14 -24.44 14.82 -4.47
N VAL A 15 -23.57 13.91 -4.06
CA VAL A 15 -22.18 14.04 -4.40
C VAL A 15 -22.15 13.81 -5.91
N VAL A 16 -21.65 14.74 -6.68
CA VAL A 16 -21.47 14.52 -8.12
C VAL A 16 -20.36 13.52 -8.27
N GLN A 17 -20.73 12.23 -8.40
CA GLN A 17 -19.77 11.16 -8.72
C GLN A 17 -19.06 11.45 -10.03
N GLY A 18 -17.86 10.97 -10.13
CA GLY A 18 -17.10 10.98 -11.36
C GLY A 18 -15.85 11.83 -11.30
N ILE A 19 -15.29 12.09 -12.46
CA ILE A 19 -14.11 12.94 -12.59
C ILE A 19 -14.48 14.39 -12.24
N ASP A 20 -13.76 14.97 -11.27
CA ASP A 20 -13.93 16.37 -10.87
C ASP A 20 -13.22 17.29 -11.88
N ILE A 21 -13.88 17.58 -12.98
CA ILE A 21 -13.35 18.44 -14.06
C ILE A 21 -13.09 19.89 -13.63
N ASN A 22 -13.64 20.32 -12.51
CA ASN A 22 -13.48 21.67 -11.96
C ASN A 22 -12.46 21.71 -10.80
N ASN A 23 -11.73 20.62 -10.57
CA ASN A 23 -10.76 20.57 -9.51
C ASN A 23 -9.64 21.62 -9.72
N ALA A 24 -9.49 22.53 -8.75
CA ALA A 24 -8.56 23.65 -8.87
C ALA A 24 -7.11 23.20 -9.03
N LEU A 25 -6.70 22.10 -8.35
CA LEU A 25 -5.34 21.56 -8.41
C LEU A 25 -5.04 20.98 -9.79
N VAL A 26 -5.98 20.22 -10.37
CA VAL A 26 -5.85 19.66 -11.73
C VAL A 26 -5.72 20.77 -12.76
N ILE A 27 -6.57 21.79 -12.66
CA ILE A 27 -6.55 22.95 -13.58
C ILE A 27 -5.23 23.73 -13.45
N ASP A 28 -4.77 23.99 -12.22
CA ASP A 28 -3.51 24.70 -11.97
C ASP A 28 -2.31 23.92 -12.55
N HIS A 29 -2.21 22.63 -12.29
CA HIS A 29 -1.13 21.80 -12.79
C HIS A 29 -1.15 21.69 -14.32
N ALA A 30 -2.34 21.56 -14.94
CA ALA A 30 -2.46 21.55 -16.38
C ALA A 30 -2.00 22.88 -17.01
N ASN A 31 -2.47 24.02 -16.49
CA ASN A 31 -2.09 25.35 -16.95
C ASN A 31 -0.58 25.60 -16.77
N LYS A 32 -0.03 25.22 -15.62
CA LYS A 32 1.40 25.33 -15.32
C LYS A 32 2.25 24.55 -16.32
N TYR A 33 1.86 23.29 -16.60
CA TYR A 33 2.56 22.47 -17.59
C TYR A 33 2.55 23.12 -18.98
N GLN A 34 1.38 23.60 -19.44
CA GLN A 34 1.24 24.26 -20.73
C GLN A 34 2.07 25.55 -20.80
N LEU A 35 2.08 26.34 -19.73
CA LEU A 35 2.89 27.56 -19.66
C LEU A 35 4.39 27.25 -19.72
N LEU A 36 4.85 26.23 -18.99
CA LEU A 36 6.25 25.79 -19.01
C LEU A 36 6.65 25.35 -20.42
N LEU A 37 5.84 24.54 -21.07
CA LEU A 37 6.10 24.07 -22.45
C LEU A 37 6.12 25.21 -23.44
N ALA A 38 5.20 26.17 -23.35
CA ALA A 38 5.13 27.34 -24.25
C ALA A 38 6.36 28.28 -24.13
N ASN A 39 7.05 28.25 -23.00
CA ASN A 39 8.25 29.05 -22.77
C ASN A 39 9.52 28.42 -23.40
N ILE A 40 9.44 27.19 -23.90
CA ILE A 40 10.57 26.53 -24.55
C ILE A 40 10.65 26.97 -26.01
N SER A 41 11.57 27.91 -26.31
CA SER A 41 11.82 28.41 -27.66
C SER A 41 12.92 27.62 -28.38
N GLN A 42 13.01 27.78 -29.68
CA GLN A 42 14.05 27.13 -30.52
C GLN A 42 15.50 27.48 -30.11
N ASN A 43 15.69 28.57 -29.37
CA ASN A 43 17.00 28.99 -28.87
C ASN A 43 17.44 28.22 -27.61
N ILE A 44 16.54 27.50 -26.97
CA ILE A 44 16.83 26.66 -25.81
C ILE A 44 17.11 25.26 -26.34
N THR A 45 18.38 24.93 -26.48
CA THR A 45 18.85 23.65 -27.01
C THR A 45 19.18 22.67 -25.88
N GLN A 46 19.54 21.44 -26.24
CA GLN A 46 20.03 20.45 -25.28
C GLN A 46 21.22 20.99 -24.46
N GLN A 47 22.13 21.77 -25.05
CA GLN A 47 23.32 22.26 -24.35
C GLN A 47 23.04 23.35 -23.32
N ASN A 48 21.93 24.06 -23.44
CA ASN A 48 21.52 25.15 -22.56
C ASN A 48 20.09 24.96 -22.04
N ALA A 49 19.67 23.72 -21.84
CA ALA A 49 18.34 23.41 -21.37
C ALA A 49 17.98 24.15 -20.07
N THR A 50 16.74 24.57 -19.97
CA THR A 50 16.22 25.21 -18.77
C THR A 50 15.92 24.14 -17.72
N ILE A 51 16.50 24.27 -16.50
CA ILE A 51 16.19 23.42 -15.35
C ILE A 51 14.97 24.00 -14.64
N ILE A 52 13.91 23.20 -14.52
CA ILE A 52 12.65 23.57 -13.87
C ILE A 52 12.42 22.60 -12.71
N ALA A 53 12.86 22.98 -11.52
CA ALA A 53 12.83 22.13 -10.35
C ALA A 53 11.45 22.13 -9.69
N ASN A 54 11.02 20.95 -9.18
CA ASN A 54 9.77 20.76 -8.45
C ASN A 54 8.59 21.52 -9.09
N PRO A 55 8.27 21.25 -10.37
CA PRO A 55 7.41 22.12 -11.17
C PRO A 55 6.00 22.32 -10.60
N PHE A 56 5.50 21.35 -9.84
CA PHE A 56 4.17 21.38 -9.26
C PHE A 56 4.17 21.61 -7.73
N ASN A 57 5.32 21.79 -7.12
CA ASN A 57 5.54 21.90 -5.66
C ASN A 57 5.18 20.65 -4.85
N THR A 58 5.03 19.51 -5.50
CA THR A 58 4.55 18.25 -4.92
C THR A 58 5.59 17.14 -4.92
N ALA A 59 6.68 17.24 -5.71
CA ALA A 59 7.75 16.24 -5.81
C ALA A 59 9.14 16.92 -5.80
N PRO A 60 9.69 17.25 -4.62
CA PRO A 60 10.91 18.09 -4.51
C PRO A 60 12.19 17.48 -5.10
N LEU A 61 12.26 16.15 -5.26
CA LEU A 61 13.39 15.45 -5.87
C LEU A 61 13.20 15.18 -7.38
N CYS A 62 12.37 16.01 -8.03
CA CYS A 62 12.10 15.95 -9.46
C CYS A 62 12.31 17.32 -10.12
N LEU A 63 12.68 17.29 -11.40
CA LEU A 63 12.79 18.49 -12.25
C LEU A 63 12.46 18.16 -13.70
N TYR A 64 12.15 19.17 -14.50
CA TYR A 64 12.19 19.07 -15.97
C TYR A 64 13.47 19.68 -16.52
N LEU A 65 14.03 19.03 -17.56
CA LEU A 65 14.94 19.66 -18.52
C LEU A 65 14.09 20.14 -19.70
N GLY A 66 13.93 21.46 -19.82
CA GLY A 66 13.15 22.09 -20.88
C GLY A 66 14.05 22.50 -22.04
N PHE A 67 13.84 21.95 -23.23
CA PHE A 67 14.58 22.33 -24.43
C PHE A 67 13.83 22.01 -25.73
N TYR A 68 14.20 22.68 -26.83
CA TYR A 68 13.67 22.41 -28.15
C TYR A 68 14.47 21.30 -28.82
N TRP A 69 13.79 20.26 -29.28
CA TRP A 69 14.38 19.14 -30.00
C TRP A 69 14.16 19.34 -31.52
N PRO A 70 15.23 19.55 -32.33
CA PRO A 70 15.08 19.90 -33.75
C PRO A 70 14.98 18.69 -34.69
N ALA A 71 15.20 17.47 -34.16
CA ALA A 71 15.32 16.25 -34.96
C ALA A 71 14.06 15.37 -34.90
N ALA A 72 14.11 14.21 -35.56
CA ALA A 72 13.09 13.18 -35.44
C ALA A 72 12.97 12.69 -34.01
N ALA A 73 11.82 12.09 -33.70
CA ALA A 73 11.60 11.47 -32.37
C ALA A 73 12.65 10.40 -32.07
N GLU A 74 13.16 10.41 -30.85
CA GLU A 74 14.10 9.41 -30.34
C GLU A 74 13.89 9.15 -28.85
N THR A 75 14.63 8.20 -28.30
CA THR A 75 14.68 7.95 -26.86
C THR A 75 16.02 8.42 -26.31
N ALA A 76 15.99 9.35 -25.37
CA ALA A 76 17.17 9.82 -24.65
C ALA A 76 17.43 8.96 -23.41
N THR A 77 18.71 8.77 -23.06
CA THR A 77 19.14 8.16 -21.81
C THR A 77 19.49 9.25 -20.80
N ILE A 78 18.97 9.10 -19.58
CA ILE A 78 19.21 10.04 -18.48
C ILE A 78 19.86 9.28 -17.33
N THR A 79 20.98 9.82 -16.83
CA THR A 79 21.65 9.30 -15.64
C THR A 79 21.70 10.39 -14.58
N VAL A 80 21.23 10.08 -13.38
CA VAL A 80 21.23 10.98 -12.22
C VAL A 80 22.18 10.44 -11.16
N GLY A 81 23.23 11.18 -10.84
CA GLY A 81 24.18 10.87 -9.78
C GLY A 81 24.56 12.12 -8.99
N ASP A 82 25.35 11.99 -7.94
CA ASP A 82 25.92 13.12 -7.23
C ASP A 82 27.33 13.45 -7.72
N LYS A 83 27.72 14.71 -7.60
CA LYS A 83 29.04 15.21 -8.06
C LYS A 83 30.20 14.54 -7.31
N ALA A 84 29.98 14.12 -6.08
CA ALA A 84 31.00 13.45 -5.27
C ALA A 84 31.15 11.95 -5.62
N GLY A 85 30.18 11.35 -6.33
CA GLY A 85 30.16 9.94 -6.67
C GLY A 85 29.95 9.01 -5.46
N ALA A 86 29.34 9.52 -4.39
CA ALA A 86 29.12 8.78 -3.14
C ALA A 86 27.87 7.90 -3.20
N ASN A 87 26.91 8.26 -4.03
CA ASN A 87 25.63 7.60 -4.14
C ASN A 87 25.51 6.86 -5.48
N ILE A 88 24.60 5.88 -5.51
CA ILE A 88 24.35 5.07 -6.69
C ILE A 88 23.69 5.94 -7.77
N PRO A 89 24.20 5.96 -9.00
CA PRO A 89 23.51 6.62 -10.10
C PRO A 89 22.25 5.84 -10.49
N LEU A 90 21.19 6.56 -10.85
CA LEU A 90 19.98 6.01 -11.45
C LEU A 90 19.97 6.33 -12.94
N THR A 91 19.71 5.32 -13.77
CA THR A 91 19.62 5.48 -15.22
C THR A 91 18.25 5.04 -15.70
N PHE A 92 17.64 5.86 -16.58
CA PHE A 92 16.34 5.60 -17.20
C PHE A 92 16.28 6.28 -18.56
N THR A 93 15.23 6.00 -19.31
CA THR A 93 15.04 6.57 -20.65
C THR A 93 13.80 7.45 -20.71
N GLN A 94 13.82 8.45 -21.60
CA GLN A 94 12.70 9.35 -21.84
C GLN A 94 12.52 9.62 -23.34
N PRO A 95 11.27 9.67 -23.83
CA PRO A 95 11.02 10.01 -25.24
C PRO A 95 11.29 11.49 -25.51
N LEU A 96 11.85 11.78 -26.66
CA LEU A 96 11.97 13.12 -27.24
C LEU A 96 11.13 13.21 -28.51
N THR A 97 10.40 14.29 -28.65
CA THR A 97 9.61 14.59 -29.86
C THR A 97 10.07 15.88 -30.51
N PRO A 98 9.96 16.01 -31.83
CA PRO A 98 10.28 17.28 -32.50
C PRO A 98 9.53 18.45 -31.88
N GLY A 99 10.24 19.53 -31.56
CA GLY A 99 9.64 20.71 -30.92
C GLY A 99 10.04 20.91 -29.47
N ALA A 100 9.22 21.61 -28.72
CA ALA A 100 9.42 21.88 -27.31
C ALA A 100 9.24 20.60 -26.46
N ASN A 101 10.18 20.30 -25.59
CA ASN A 101 10.12 19.16 -24.66
C ASN A 101 10.33 19.64 -23.22
N LEU A 102 9.61 19.00 -22.30
CA LEU A 102 9.85 19.03 -20.86
C LEU A 102 10.22 17.59 -20.46
N VAL A 103 11.51 17.30 -20.45
CA VAL A 103 12.02 15.95 -20.17
C VAL A 103 12.02 15.71 -18.67
N PRO A 104 11.25 14.75 -18.15
CA PRO A 104 11.16 14.49 -16.73
C PRO A 104 12.45 13.83 -16.21
N VAL A 105 12.94 14.35 -15.10
CA VAL A 105 14.07 13.82 -14.34
C VAL A 105 13.62 13.63 -12.91
N ALA A 106 13.64 12.40 -12.43
CA ALA A 106 13.34 12.05 -11.05
C ALA A 106 14.52 11.29 -10.41
N GLY A 107 14.46 11.08 -9.12
CA GLY A 107 15.51 10.36 -8.41
C GLY A 107 16.70 11.21 -8.01
N LEU A 108 16.53 12.52 -7.90
CA LEU A 108 17.56 13.40 -7.37
C LEU A 108 17.91 13.04 -5.92
N ILE A 109 19.17 13.26 -5.56
CA ILE A 109 19.70 12.98 -4.23
C ILE A 109 19.57 14.25 -3.38
N PRO A 110 18.97 14.20 -2.19
CA PRO A 110 18.75 15.39 -1.37
C PRO A 110 20.04 15.97 -0.79
N GLY A 111 20.10 17.30 -0.69
CA GLY A 111 21.15 18.03 0.01
C GLY A 111 22.52 18.06 -0.69
N VAL A 112 22.62 17.63 -1.94
CA VAL A 112 23.88 17.55 -2.69
C VAL A 112 23.79 18.21 -4.06
N ILE A 113 24.96 18.41 -4.71
CA ILE A 113 25.01 18.76 -6.12
C ILE A 113 24.79 17.50 -6.93
N ASN A 114 23.66 17.41 -7.61
CA ASN A 114 23.34 16.35 -8.54
C ASN A 114 23.95 16.65 -9.91
N VAL A 115 24.48 15.61 -10.56
CA VAL A 115 24.91 15.64 -11.96
C VAL A 115 23.92 14.84 -12.78
N ILE A 116 23.25 15.50 -13.72
CA ILE A 116 22.26 14.91 -14.61
C ILE A 116 22.93 14.81 -15.99
N THR A 117 23.18 13.60 -16.45
CA THR A 117 23.73 13.33 -17.78
C THR A 117 22.58 12.98 -18.73
N LEU A 118 22.42 13.74 -19.79
CA LEU A 118 21.47 13.52 -20.88
C LEU A 118 22.20 13.08 -22.12
N GLU A 119 21.96 11.86 -22.57
CA GLU A 119 22.55 11.28 -23.78
C GLU A 119 21.50 11.14 -24.87
N THR A 120 21.80 11.69 -26.02
CA THR A 120 21.00 11.62 -27.25
C THR A 120 21.89 11.20 -28.41
N SER A 121 21.32 10.98 -29.60
CA SER A 121 22.07 10.71 -30.82
C SER A 121 23.03 11.87 -31.25
N PHE A 122 22.79 13.08 -30.74
CA PHE A 122 23.56 14.29 -31.11
C PHE A 122 24.65 14.64 -30.10
N ALA A 123 24.43 14.42 -28.84
CA ALA A 123 25.35 14.85 -27.79
C ALA A 123 25.09 14.18 -26.45
N THR A 124 26.15 14.10 -25.63
CA THR A 124 26.05 13.89 -24.18
C THR A 124 26.23 15.24 -23.50
N THR A 125 25.26 15.65 -22.70
CA THR A 125 25.26 16.92 -21.96
C THR A 125 25.07 16.66 -20.48
N GLN A 126 25.84 17.40 -19.66
CA GLN A 126 25.72 17.32 -18.19
C GLN A 126 25.19 18.63 -17.64
N TYR A 127 24.30 18.50 -16.65
CA TYR A 127 23.74 19.63 -15.90
C TYR A 127 23.99 19.40 -14.42
N GLU A 128 24.29 20.48 -13.71
CA GLU A 128 24.41 20.44 -12.24
C GLU A 128 23.18 21.11 -11.62
N TYR A 129 22.61 20.45 -10.62
CA TYR A 129 21.52 21.01 -9.84
C TYR A 129 21.68 20.66 -8.36
N THR A 130 21.61 21.66 -7.48
CA THR A 130 21.69 21.46 -6.02
C THR A 130 20.28 21.33 -5.45
N THR A 131 19.97 20.20 -4.87
CA THR A 131 18.71 19.97 -4.16
C THR A 131 18.75 20.53 -2.74
N GLY A 132 17.58 20.86 -2.18
CA GLY A 132 17.43 21.13 -0.76
C GLY A 132 17.65 19.87 0.10
N ALA A 133 17.88 20.06 1.39
CA ALA A 133 17.89 19.00 2.36
C ALA A 133 16.48 18.37 2.49
N LEU A 134 16.41 17.14 3.00
CA LEU A 134 15.14 16.52 3.36
C LEU A 134 14.43 17.34 4.44
N PRO A 135 13.09 17.27 4.50
CA PRO A 135 12.33 17.83 5.61
C PRO A 135 12.81 17.27 6.96
N PRO A 136 12.64 18.03 8.05
CA PRO A 136 13.01 17.54 9.39
C PRO A 136 12.19 16.32 9.76
N THR A 137 12.78 15.46 10.60
CA THR A 137 12.12 14.33 11.24
C THR A 137 11.59 14.71 12.62
N ASP A 138 10.77 13.86 13.23
CA ASP A 138 10.33 14.08 14.62
C ASP A 138 11.51 14.13 15.61
N ALA A 139 12.62 13.48 15.31
CA ALA A 139 13.84 13.57 16.11
C ALA A 139 14.46 14.99 16.11
N ASP A 140 14.26 15.74 15.03
CA ASP A 140 14.80 17.08 14.85
C ASP A 140 13.89 18.19 15.43
N SER A 141 12.65 17.85 15.80
CA SER A 141 11.65 18.81 16.24
C SER A 141 11.18 18.52 17.66
N PRO A 142 11.50 19.37 18.63
CA PRO A 142 11.07 19.15 20.01
C PRO A 142 9.57 19.42 20.26
N THR A 143 8.85 20.02 19.32
CA THR A 143 7.49 20.54 19.58
C THR A 143 6.47 20.30 18.48
N GLY A 144 6.68 19.42 17.53
CA GLY A 144 5.70 19.24 16.45
C GLY A 144 5.84 17.91 15.71
N PHE A 145 4.74 17.41 15.22
CA PHE A 145 4.69 16.26 14.33
C PHE A 145 5.36 16.61 12.99
N GLN A 146 6.27 15.76 12.53
CA GLN A 146 6.96 15.91 11.25
C GLN A 146 6.50 14.85 10.27
N LYS A 147 6.43 15.22 9.00
CA LYS A 147 5.95 14.33 7.93
C LYS A 147 7.01 13.36 7.40
N PHE A 148 8.25 13.45 7.87
CA PHE A 148 9.35 12.63 7.38
C PHE A 148 9.84 11.65 8.46
N PRO A 149 10.04 10.34 8.12
CA PRO A 149 10.57 9.36 9.07
C PRO A 149 12.08 9.47 9.21
N VAL A 150 12.62 8.97 10.32
CA VAL A 150 14.03 8.62 10.44
C VAL A 150 14.26 7.31 9.69
N ILE A 151 15.27 7.26 8.82
CA ILE A 151 15.58 6.09 7.98
C ILE A 151 16.98 5.60 8.33
N SER A 152 17.13 4.30 8.60
CA SER A 152 18.41 3.65 8.85
C SER A 152 18.60 2.41 7.98
N LEU A 153 19.81 2.24 7.43
CA LEU A 153 20.22 1.02 6.75
C LEU A 153 20.80 0.05 7.78
N ASP A 154 20.07 -1.01 8.10
CA ASP A 154 20.44 -1.96 9.16
C ASP A 154 21.30 -3.11 8.62
N LYS A 155 20.97 -3.59 7.41
CA LYS A 155 21.75 -4.59 6.68
C LYS A 155 21.95 -4.13 5.24
N PRO A 156 23.16 -3.69 4.87
CA PRO A 156 23.50 -3.42 3.48
C PRO A 156 23.53 -4.71 2.67
N VAL A 157 23.15 -4.62 1.39
CA VAL A 157 23.28 -5.74 0.47
C VAL A 157 24.73 -6.01 0.12
N ALA A 158 25.13 -7.28 0.13
CA ALA A 158 26.50 -7.69 -0.25
C ALA A 158 26.71 -7.64 -1.77
N ASP A 159 25.72 -8.09 -2.54
CA ASP A 159 25.72 -8.05 -4.01
C ASP A 159 24.42 -7.40 -4.51
N PRO A 160 24.48 -6.17 -5.02
CA PRO A 160 23.30 -5.50 -5.56
C PRO A 160 22.58 -6.25 -6.70
N ALA A 161 23.28 -7.12 -7.44
CA ALA A 161 22.67 -7.93 -8.49
C ALA A 161 21.74 -9.03 -7.95
N SER A 162 21.81 -9.35 -6.67
CA SER A 162 20.89 -10.28 -6.00
C SER A 162 19.51 -9.66 -5.75
N LEU A 163 19.40 -8.33 -5.74
CA LEU A 163 18.14 -7.63 -5.53
C LEU A 163 17.30 -7.58 -6.81
N ALA A 164 16.00 -7.50 -6.65
CA ALA A 164 15.14 -7.12 -7.76
C ALA A 164 15.43 -5.66 -8.19
N PRO A 165 15.23 -5.29 -9.46
CA PRO A 165 15.45 -3.92 -9.92
C PRO A 165 14.38 -2.97 -9.37
N GLY A 166 14.74 -1.68 -9.20
CA GLY A 166 13.82 -0.62 -8.79
C GLY A 166 14.13 -0.02 -7.41
N LEU A 167 13.30 0.94 -7.04
CA LEU A 167 13.30 1.61 -5.74
C LEU A 167 12.21 1.01 -4.84
N TYR A 168 12.39 1.14 -3.54
CA TYR A 168 11.39 0.73 -2.55
C TYR A 168 10.46 1.91 -2.27
N PHE A 169 9.26 1.88 -2.84
CA PHE A 169 8.19 2.84 -2.58
C PHE A 169 7.42 2.40 -1.35
N THR A 170 7.24 3.30 -0.40
CA THR A 170 6.49 3.03 0.82
C THR A 170 5.45 4.11 1.08
N THR A 171 4.31 3.69 1.61
CA THR A 171 3.25 4.59 2.08
C THR A 171 3.19 4.54 3.59
N HIS A 172 3.28 5.70 4.22
CA HIS A 172 3.21 5.82 5.67
C HIS A 172 2.00 6.68 6.06
N PHE A 173 1.20 6.18 6.98
CA PHE A 173 0.02 6.90 7.45
C PHE A 173 0.40 8.29 7.99
N ASN A 174 -0.33 9.32 7.54
CA ASN A 174 -0.10 10.73 7.88
C ASN A 174 1.31 11.29 7.58
N ARG A 175 2.12 10.59 6.80
CA ARG A 175 3.45 11.04 6.38
C ARG A 175 3.53 11.13 4.86
N TYR A 176 4.66 11.58 4.34
CA TYR A 176 4.88 11.61 2.90
C TYR A 176 5.06 10.21 2.32
N ASN A 177 4.46 9.95 1.17
CA ASN A 177 4.86 8.83 0.32
C ASN A 177 6.31 9.04 -0.11
N LEU A 178 7.13 8.02 -0.04
CA LEU A 178 8.54 8.13 -0.42
C LEU A 178 9.07 6.87 -1.09
N ALA A 179 10.19 7.01 -1.80
CA ALA A 179 10.95 5.90 -2.34
C ALA A 179 12.43 6.05 -1.98
N ILE A 180 13.03 4.91 -1.61
CA ILE A 180 14.46 4.81 -1.28
C ILE A 180 15.15 3.84 -2.22
N ASP A 181 16.45 4.01 -2.42
CA ASP A 181 17.31 3.02 -3.05
C ASP A 181 17.84 1.98 -2.01
N TYR A 182 18.62 1.03 -2.48
CA TYR A 182 19.17 -0.02 -1.60
C TYR A 182 20.29 0.46 -0.65
N GLN A 183 20.69 1.74 -0.74
CA GLN A 183 21.55 2.40 0.25
C GLN A 183 20.72 3.17 1.29
N ALA A 184 19.40 3.01 1.28
CA ALA A 184 18.45 3.76 2.10
C ALA A 184 18.45 5.28 1.83
N VAL A 185 18.94 5.71 0.66
CA VAL A 185 18.91 7.10 0.23
C VAL A 185 17.54 7.41 -0.37
N VAL A 186 16.90 8.47 0.11
CA VAL A 186 15.63 8.93 -0.45
C VAL A 186 15.85 9.46 -1.86
N ARG A 187 15.12 8.90 -2.82
CA ARG A 187 15.21 9.25 -4.23
C ARG A 187 13.94 9.91 -4.77
N TRP A 188 12.87 9.84 -4.02
CA TRP A 188 11.59 10.45 -4.36
C TRP A 188 10.72 10.58 -3.11
N TYR A 189 9.91 11.62 -3.05
CA TYR A 189 8.82 11.75 -2.10
C TYR A 189 7.79 12.77 -2.60
N THR A 190 6.54 12.64 -2.12
CA THR A 190 5.47 13.61 -2.37
C THR A 190 5.21 14.47 -1.15
N THR A 191 4.67 15.67 -1.35
CA THR A 191 4.25 16.58 -0.29
C THR A 191 2.77 16.40 0.07
N GLN A 192 2.26 17.17 1.04
CA GLN A 192 0.93 17.02 1.66
C GLN A 192 -0.27 17.13 0.70
N GLU A 193 -0.10 17.68 -0.48
CA GLU A 193 -1.21 17.86 -1.43
C GLU A 193 -1.63 16.55 -2.11
N ILE A 194 -0.79 15.51 -1.97
CA ILE A 194 -1.07 14.17 -2.50
C ILE A 194 -1.27 13.23 -1.30
N PRO A 195 -2.41 12.54 -1.21
CA PRO A 195 -2.70 11.62 -0.11
C PRO A 195 -1.65 10.52 0.04
N SER A 196 -1.37 10.12 1.28
CA SER A 196 -0.26 9.23 1.61
C SER A 196 -0.66 7.86 2.21
N TYR A 197 -1.95 7.51 2.18
CA TYR A 197 -2.36 6.26 2.84
C TYR A 197 -2.19 5.03 1.96
N ASN A 198 -2.68 5.08 0.74
CA ASN A 198 -2.64 3.97 -0.20
C ASN A 198 -2.24 4.48 -1.59
N MET A 199 -1.31 3.81 -2.21
CA MET A 199 -0.80 4.19 -3.52
C MET A 199 -0.73 2.96 -4.41
N LEU A 200 -1.33 3.04 -5.58
CA LEU A 200 -1.29 2.02 -6.62
C LEU A 200 -0.70 2.60 -7.89
N ARG A 201 0.20 1.89 -8.55
CA ARG A 201 0.72 2.31 -9.84
C ARG A 201 -0.11 1.77 -10.99
N LEU A 202 -0.45 2.66 -11.92
CA LEU A 202 -1.17 2.34 -13.14
C LEU A 202 -0.22 1.89 -14.26
N PRO A 203 -0.72 1.18 -15.30
CA PRO A 203 0.09 0.71 -16.42
C PRO A 203 0.78 1.83 -17.23
N ASP A 204 0.24 3.04 -17.24
CA ASP A 204 0.81 4.21 -17.89
C ASP A 204 1.89 4.92 -17.06
N GLY A 205 2.17 4.42 -15.86
CA GLY A 205 3.17 4.95 -14.94
C GLY A 205 2.64 5.98 -13.95
N HIS A 206 1.37 6.39 -14.04
CA HIS A 206 0.72 7.23 -13.04
C HIS A 206 0.48 6.44 -11.74
N PHE A 207 0.19 7.16 -10.69
CA PHE A 207 -0.22 6.60 -9.40
C PHE A 207 -1.66 7.00 -9.11
N ILE A 208 -2.40 6.11 -8.47
CA ILE A 208 -3.66 6.44 -7.80
C ILE A 208 -3.45 6.34 -6.29
N SER A 209 -3.90 7.34 -5.56
CA SER A 209 -3.88 7.35 -4.10
C SER A 209 -5.19 7.88 -3.55
N GLY A 210 -5.71 7.22 -2.53
CA GLY A 210 -6.84 7.67 -1.73
C GLY A 210 -6.37 8.29 -0.43
N ALA A 211 -7.11 9.25 0.09
CA ALA A 211 -6.86 9.82 1.41
C ALA A 211 -7.66 9.05 2.45
N GLN A 212 -7.00 8.64 3.52
CA GLN A 212 -7.67 8.34 4.78
C GLN A 212 -7.57 9.59 5.66
N ASN A 213 -8.47 10.52 5.44
CA ASN A 213 -8.58 11.74 6.26
C ASN A 213 -10.07 12.12 6.26
N PHE A 214 -10.64 12.41 7.41
CA PHE A 214 -12.08 12.56 7.69
C PHE A 214 -12.89 13.37 6.66
N ASP A 215 -12.26 14.27 5.90
CA ASP A 215 -12.92 15.05 4.84
C ASP A 215 -12.62 14.54 3.42
N ALA A 216 -11.78 13.52 3.26
CA ALA A 216 -11.25 13.12 1.95
C ALA A 216 -11.42 11.64 1.59
N TYR A 217 -12.09 10.84 2.41
CA TYR A 217 -12.35 9.41 2.15
C TYR A 217 -13.06 9.15 0.81
N LYS A 218 -13.75 10.15 0.27
CA LYS A 218 -14.50 10.08 -0.99
C LYS A 218 -13.73 10.60 -2.20
N THR A 219 -12.41 10.69 -2.08
CA THR A 219 -11.60 11.29 -3.14
C THR A 219 -10.39 10.42 -3.48
N LEU A 220 -10.18 10.17 -4.78
CA LEU A 220 -8.96 9.58 -5.31
C LEU A 220 -8.22 10.62 -6.14
N TYR A 221 -6.89 10.55 -6.09
CA TYR A 221 -5.99 11.41 -6.87
C TYR A 221 -5.16 10.53 -7.81
N GLU A 222 -5.19 10.86 -9.09
CA GLU A 222 -4.26 10.33 -10.07
C GLU A 222 -3.14 11.35 -10.31
N PHE A 223 -1.90 10.92 -10.17
CA PHE A 223 -0.73 11.79 -10.31
C PHE A 223 0.45 11.02 -10.89
N ASP A 224 1.42 11.73 -11.45
CA ASP A 224 2.65 11.15 -12.00
C ASP A 224 3.84 11.28 -11.04
N ILE A 225 4.98 10.71 -11.45
CA ILE A 225 6.23 10.74 -10.66
C ILE A 225 6.75 12.16 -10.45
N MET A 226 6.38 13.12 -11.32
CA MET A 226 6.73 14.53 -11.20
C MET A 226 5.86 15.26 -10.18
N GLY A 227 4.86 14.58 -9.60
CA GLY A 227 3.88 15.11 -8.68
C GLY A 227 2.78 15.94 -9.35
N ARG A 228 2.63 15.85 -10.68
CA ARG A 228 1.52 16.47 -11.38
C ARG A 228 0.25 15.68 -11.10
N VAL A 229 -0.76 16.33 -10.57
CA VAL A 229 -2.11 15.74 -10.45
C VAL A 229 -2.81 15.86 -11.79
N TRP A 230 -3.26 14.72 -12.32
CA TRP A 230 -3.91 14.59 -13.62
C TRP A 230 -5.43 14.56 -13.50
N THR A 231 -5.92 13.82 -12.51
CA THR A 231 -7.33 13.56 -12.32
C THR A 231 -7.64 13.50 -10.82
N VAL A 232 -8.79 14.01 -10.44
CA VAL A 232 -9.38 13.80 -9.12
C VAL A 232 -10.75 13.18 -9.30
N TYR A 233 -10.99 12.09 -8.63
CA TYR A 233 -12.24 11.34 -8.66
C TYR A 233 -13.04 11.65 -7.40
N LYS A 234 -14.35 11.86 -7.55
CA LYS A 234 -15.33 12.02 -6.46
C LYS A 234 -16.19 10.77 -6.38
N LEU A 235 -16.34 10.23 -5.19
CA LEU A 235 -17.05 9.00 -4.92
C LEU A 235 -18.21 9.23 -3.95
N ASP A 236 -19.23 8.39 -4.01
CA ASP A 236 -20.35 8.43 -3.07
C ASP A 236 -20.01 7.72 -1.76
N ASN A 237 -19.32 6.58 -1.87
CA ASN A 237 -18.91 5.78 -0.73
C ASN A 237 -17.50 6.17 -0.24
N GLU A 238 -17.29 5.97 1.04
CA GLU A 238 -15.99 6.23 1.65
C GLU A 238 -15.02 5.09 1.34
N LEU A 239 -13.76 5.44 1.11
CA LEU A 239 -12.71 4.47 0.78
C LEU A 239 -11.82 4.21 1.98
N HIS A 240 -11.36 2.97 2.08
CA HIS A 240 -10.34 2.60 3.05
C HIS A 240 -9.40 1.51 2.50
N HIS A 241 -8.23 1.41 3.08
CA HIS A 241 -7.24 0.34 2.91
C HIS A 241 -6.88 -0.04 1.47
N SER A 242 -7.72 -0.78 0.76
CA SER A 242 -7.34 -1.51 -0.44
C SER A 242 -7.66 -0.78 -1.74
N LEU A 243 -6.69 -0.77 -2.65
CA LEU A 243 -6.88 -0.45 -4.06
C LEU A 243 -6.26 -1.56 -4.91
N SER A 244 -6.98 -2.07 -5.88
CA SER A 244 -6.47 -2.99 -6.90
C SER A 244 -7.05 -2.68 -8.27
N LEU A 245 -6.28 -2.92 -9.33
CA LEU A 245 -6.69 -2.61 -10.70
C LEU A 245 -7.01 -3.91 -11.44
N ARG A 246 -8.16 -3.93 -12.11
CA ARG A 246 -8.54 -4.99 -13.04
C ARG A 246 -7.96 -4.73 -14.44
N PRO A 247 -7.75 -5.79 -15.25
CA PRO A 247 -7.30 -5.65 -16.64
C PRO A 247 -8.20 -4.78 -17.53
N ASN A 248 -9.49 -4.67 -17.19
CA ASN A 248 -10.46 -3.85 -17.91
C ASN A 248 -10.43 -2.36 -17.54
N GLY A 249 -9.50 -1.94 -16.67
CA GLY A 249 -9.38 -0.55 -16.22
C GLY A 249 -10.28 -0.16 -15.05
N GLN A 250 -11.03 -1.10 -14.48
CA GLN A 250 -11.77 -0.85 -13.24
C GLN A 250 -10.85 -0.92 -12.02
N LEU A 251 -11.00 0.02 -11.12
CA LEU A 251 -10.42 -0.02 -9.78
C LEU A 251 -11.39 -0.75 -8.85
N VAL A 252 -10.86 -1.64 -8.01
CA VAL A 252 -11.57 -2.32 -6.93
C VAL A 252 -11.02 -1.77 -5.63
N ALA A 253 -11.87 -1.22 -4.80
CA ALA A 253 -11.46 -0.52 -3.58
C ALA A 253 -12.24 -1.02 -2.36
N GLY A 254 -11.54 -1.15 -1.22
CA GLY A 254 -12.20 -1.27 0.07
C GLY A 254 -13.04 -0.02 0.34
N SER A 255 -14.23 -0.21 0.84
CA SER A 255 -15.21 0.85 0.98
C SER A 255 -16.13 0.61 2.16
N GLU A 256 -16.83 1.66 2.57
CA GLU A 256 -17.89 1.57 3.55
C GLU A 256 -19.13 2.31 3.10
N TYR A 257 -20.30 1.85 3.58
CA TYR A 257 -21.57 2.49 3.27
C TYR A 257 -21.66 3.86 3.95
N SER A 258 -21.78 4.90 3.14
CA SER A 258 -21.81 6.26 3.65
C SER A 258 -23.08 6.57 4.45
N GLY A 259 -23.00 6.42 5.76
CA GLY A 259 -24.03 6.77 6.74
C GLY A 259 -24.84 5.59 7.29
N LEU A 260 -26.08 5.82 7.77
CA LEU A 260 -26.90 4.76 8.36
C LEU A 260 -27.49 3.85 7.27
N ARG A 261 -27.43 2.54 7.51
CA ARG A 261 -28.14 1.54 6.71
C ARG A 261 -29.65 1.65 6.86
N PRO A 262 -30.45 1.01 6.02
CA PRO A 262 -31.91 1.02 6.13
C PRO A 262 -32.44 0.50 7.46
N ASP A 263 -31.71 -0.39 8.14
CA ASP A 263 -32.05 -0.91 9.48
C ASP A 263 -31.62 0.02 10.63
N GLY A 264 -31.04 1.19 10.32
CA GLY A 264 -30.57 2.16 11.30
C GLY A 264 -29.19 1.86 11.88
N THR A 265 -28.50 0.82 11.40
CA THR A 265 -27.16 0.49 11.84
C THR A 265 -26.10 1.27 11.05
N HIS A 266 -24.93 1.43 11.65
CA HIS A 266 -23.72 1.92 11.00
C HIS A 266 -22.60 0.89 11.23
N SER A 267 -21.83 0.63 10.20
CA SER A 267 -20.61 -0.15 10.34
C SER A 267 -19.58 0.37 9.32
N VAL A 268 -18.31 0.15 9.61
CA VAL A 268 -17.19 0.65 8.82
C VAL A 268 -16.41 -0.51 8.19
N GLU A 269 -15.71 -0.21 7.11
CA GLU A 269 -14.74 -1.11 6.47
C GLU A 269 -15.30 -2.49 6.08
N ASP A 270 -16.56 -2.53 5.67
CA ASP A 270 -17.29 -3.76 5.34
C ASP A 270 -17.94 -3.78 3.94
N GLY A 271 -17.47 -2.94 3.05
CA GLY A 271 -17.90 -2.88 1.66
C GLY A 271 -16.73 -2.93 0.66
N VAL A 272 -17.08 -3.16 -0.59
CA VAL A 272 -16.16 -3.06 -1.73
C VAL A 272 -16.86 -2.33 -2.86
N THR A 273 -16.21 -1.30 -3.40
CA THR A 273 -16.71 -0.55 -4.55
C THR A 273 -15.86 -0.78 -5.79
N PHE A 274 -16.49 -0.76 -6.96
CA PHE A 274 -15.85 -0.85 -8.26
C PHE A 274 -15.98 0.50 -8.97
N ILE A 275 -14.86 1.07 -9.39
CA ILE A 275 -14.78 2.39 -9.97
C ILE A 275 -14.23 2.27 -11.39
N ASP A 276 -14.99 2.80 -12.37
CA ASP A 276 -14.50 2.95 -13.74
C ASP A 276 -13.61 4.19 -13.83
N LEU A 277 -12.31 4.00 -14.05
CA LEU A 277 -11.36 5.11 -14.12
C LEU A 277 -11.56 6.03 -15.32
N ALA A 278 -12.21 5.57 -16.40
CA ALA A 278 -12.48 6.41 -17.56
C ALA A 278 -13.56 7.47 -17.26
N THR A 279 -14.49 7.19 -16.36
CA THR A 279 -15.62 8.06 -16.02
C THR A 279 -15.58 8.57 -14.58
N GLY A 280 -14.88 7.86 -13.71
CA GLY A 280 -14.87 8.09 -12.27
C GLY A 280 -16.12 7.58 -11.54
N TYR A 281 -17.05 6.89 -12.23
CA TYR A 281 -18.26 6.39 -11.61
C TYR A 281 -18.04 5.09 -10.87
N GLU A 282 -18.67 4.98 -9.69
CA GLU A 282 -18.86 3.70 -9.03
C GLU A 282 -19.86 2.86 -9.81
N THR A 283 -19.42 1.69 -10.27
CA THR A 283 -20.20 0.81 -11.16
C THR A 283 -20.82 -0.37 -10.44
N ALA A 284 -20.30 -0.73 -9.27
CA ALA A 284 -20.84 -1.75 -8.38
C ALA A 284 -20.41 -1.49 -6.93
N TYR A 285 -21.22 -1.94 -6.00
CA TYR A 285 -20.93 -1.93 -4.56
C TYR A 285 -21.38 -3.25 -3.94
N TYR A 286 -20.49 -3.88 -3.18
CA TYR A 286 -20.73 -5.12 -2.45
C TYR A 286 -20.75 -4.82 -0.95
N ASP A 287 -21.94 -4.89 -0.33
CA ASP A 287 -22.11 -4.76 1.11
C ASP A 287 -21.98 -6.14 1.78
N MET A 288 -20.89 -6.37 2.48
CA MET A 288 -20.59 -7.67 3.09
C MET A 288 -21.48 -8.02 4.29
N ASN A 289 -22.28 -7.08 4.79
CA ASN A 289 -23.31 -7.38 5.77
C ASN A 289 -24.35 -8.39 5.26
N TYR A 290 -24.48 -8.53 3.95
CA TYR A 290 -25.38 -9.51 3.31
C TYR A 290 -24.65 -10.78 2.88
N VAL A 291 -23.34 -10.87 3.04
CA VAL A 291 -22.50 -11.97 2.56
C VAL A 291 -21.89 -12.75 3.70
N MET A 292 -21.41 -12.06 4.74
CA MET A 292 -20.63 -12.66 5.84
C MET A 292 -21.44 -12.71 7.15
N ASP A 293 -21.01 -13.59 8.06
CA ASP A 293 -21.63 -13.75 9.39
C ASP A 293 -21.27 -12.57 10.30
N ARG A 294 -22.13 -11.55 10.30
CA ARG A 294 -21.96 -10.36 11.13
C ARG A 294 -22.00 -10.66 12.63
N ASN A 295 -22.62 -11.77 13.02
CA ASN A 295 -22.80 -12.12 14.43
C ASN A 295 -21.69 -13.03 14.94
N ARG A 296 -20.72 -13.42 14.11
CA ARG A 296 -19.59 -14.23 14.54
C ARG A 296 -18.75 -13.49 15.58
N PRO A 297 -18.66 -14.00 16.82
CA PRO A 297 -17.78 -13.42 17.82
C PRO A 297 -16.32 -13.69 17.43
N THR A 298 -15.53 -12.62 17.33
CA THR A 298 -14.12 -12.67 16.95
C THR A 298 -13.28 -11.82 17.89
N ARG A 299 -11.98 -11.95 17.76
CA ARG A 299 -10.99 -11.09 18.37
C ARG A 299 -10.17 -10.38 17.28
N PRO A 300 -9.92 -9.15 17.51
CA PRO A 300 -10.37 -8.26 18.56
C PRO A 300 -11.81 -7.86 18.34
N SER A 301 -12.56 -7.71 19.42
CA SER A 301 -13.90 -7.13 19.31
C SER A 301 -13.79 -5.68 18.87
N ALA A 302 -14.71 -5.23 18.03
CA ALA A 302 -14.80 -3.83 17.65
C ALA A 302 -14.83 -2.92 18.87
N ALA A 303 -13.89 -2.03 18.96
CA ALA A 303 -13.71 -1.18 20.12
C ALA A 303 -14.74 -0.05 20.22
N ASP A 304 -15.46 0.23 19.14
CA ASP A 304 -16.46 1.29 19.07
C ASP A 304 -17.84 0.73 18.79
N ALA A 305 -18.71 0.74 19.83
CA ALA A 305 -20.09 0.32 19.71
C ALA A 305 -20.90 1.19 18.72
N THR A 306 -20.44 2.39 18.38
CA THR A 306 -21.10 3.30 17.44
C THR A 306 -20.69 3.07 16.00
N LEU A 307 -19.46 2.61 15.75
CA LEU A 307 -18.90 2.39 14.42
C LEU A 307 -18.89 0.93 13.99
N ASN A 308 -18.98 -0.02 14.88
CA ASN A 308 -19.08 -1.46 14.62
C ASN A 308 -18.16 -1.96 13.48
N ASP A 309 -16.86 -1.90 13.71
CA ASP A 309 -15.82 -2.41 12.82
C ASP A 309 -15.67 -3.93 12.95
N TRP A 310 -16.69 -4.66 12.50
CA TRP A 310 -16.81 -6.11 12.71
C TRP A 310 -16.02 -6.95 11.68
N LEU A 311 -15.80 -6.41 10.46
CA LEU A 311 -15.18 -7.12 9.35
C LEU A 311 -13.76 -6.63 9.04
N HIS A 312 -13.59 -5.33 8.92
CA HIS A 312 -12.32 -4.67 8.63
C HIS A 312 -11.64 -5.23 7.38
N ILE A 313 -12.23 -4.99 6.20
CA ILE A 313 -11.64 -5.39 4.92
C ILE A 313 -10.39 -4.56 4.66
N ASN A 314 -9.24 -5.18 4.63
CA ASN A 314 -7.97 -4.50 4.41
C ASN A 314 -7.29 -4.83 3.07
N GLN A 315 -7.84 -5.78 2.32
CA GLN A 315 -7.46 -6.09 0.94
C GLN A 315 -8.65 -6.65 0.19
N CYS A 316 -8.82 -6.20 -1.06
CA CYS A 316 -9.75 -6.80 -2.01
C CYS A 316 -9.18 -6.75 -3.43
N TYR A 317 -9.51 -7.75 -4.23
CA TYR A 317 -9.16 -7.83 -5.65
C TYR A 317 -10.10 -8.79 -6.38
N VAL A 318 -10.14 -8.71 -7.71
CA VAL A 318 -10.87 -9.67 -8.53
C VAL A 318 -9.90 -10.71 -9.10
N ASN A 319 -10.17 -11.99 -8.83
CA ASN A 319 -9.58 -13.07 -9.58
C ASN A 319 -10.37 -13.26 -10.88
N GLU A 320 -9.78 -12.83 -11.99
CA GLU A 320 -10.44 -12.87 -13.30
C GLU A 320 -10.67 -14.28 -13.84
N THR A 321 -9.80 -15.22 -13.49
CA THR A 321 -9.88 -16.62 -13.95
C THR A 321 -11.12 -17.32 -13.41
N ASN A 322 -11.42 -17.11 -12.13
CA ASN A 322 -12.55 -17.75 -11.46
C ASN A 322 -13.74 -16.81 -11.26
N GLN A 323 -13.65 -15.55 -11.73
CA GLN A 323 -14.68 -14.51 -11.58
C GLN A 323 -15.11 -14.31 -10.13
N LEU A 324 -14.13 -14.20 -9.23
CA LEU A 324 -14.34 -14.03 -7.80
C LEU A 324 -13.83 -12.67 -7.31
N LEU A 325 -14.64 -11.99 -6.51
CA LEU A 325 -14.15 -10.94 -5.62
C LEU A 325 -13.56 -11.61 -4.39
N VAL A 326 -12.24 -11.46 -4.20
CA VAL A 326 -11.51 -12.02 -3.05
C VAL A 326 -11.24 -10.91 -2.06
N CYS A 327 -11.64 -11.11 -0.82
CA CYS A 327 -11.50 -10.14 0.27
C CYS A 327 -10.71 -10.74 1.45
N SER A 328 -9.90 -9.91 2.09
CA SER A 328 -9.20 -10.21 3.33
C SER A 328 -9.82 -9.40 4.45
N SER A 329 -10.31 -10.08 5.48
CA SER A 329 -10.90 -9.48 6.67
C SER A 329 -9.97 -9.65 7.87
N ARG A 330 -9.50 -8.53 8.42
CA ARG A 330 -8.64 -8.52 9.60
C ARG A 330 -9.36 -9.06 10.83
N HIS A 331 -10.54 -8.53 11.13
CA HIS A 331 -11.26 -8.84 12.36
C HIS A 331 -11.90 -10.24 12.34
N GLN A 332 -12.24 -10.76 11.17
CA GLN A 332 -12.68 -12.15 11.03
C GLN A 332 -11.50 -13.15 10.95
N SER A 333 -10.26 -12.67 10.81
CA SER A 333 -9.07 -13.49 10.53
C SER A 333 -9.33 -14.49 9.40
N ALA A 334 -9.91 -13.99 8.31
CA ALA A 334 -10.37 -14.80 7.18
C ALA A 334 -10.08 -14.14 5.84
N VAL A 335 -9.80 -14.95 4.84
CA VAL A 335 -9.87 -14.57 3.42
C VAL A 335 -11.07 -15.28 2.83
N PHE A 336 -11.91 -14.58 2.08
CA PHE A 336 -13.12 -15.16 1.52
C PHE A 336 -13.33 -14.71 0.07
N GLY A 337 -14.07 -15.52 -0.68
CA GLY A 337 -14.39 -15.28 -2.08
C GLY A 337 -15.88 -15.14 -2.31
N VAL A 338 -16.25 -14.14 -3.12
CA VAL A 338 -17.64 -13.86 -3.54
C VAL A 338 -17.73 -13.95 -5.04
N ASP A 339 -18.68 -14.71 -5.55
CA ASP A 339 -18.94 -14.81 -7.00
C ASP A 339 -19.47 -13.48 -7.54
N LEU A 340 -18.83 -12.96 -8.59
CA LEU A 340 -19.16 -11.64 -9.15
C LEU A 340 -20.55 -11.58 -9.79
N ALA A 341 -21.06 -12.66 -10.33
CA ALA A 341 -22.34 -12.67 -11.04
C ALA A 341 -23.53 -12.82 -10.09
N THR A 342 -23.34 -13.61 -9.04
CA THR A 342 -24.42 -13.96 -8.09
C THR A 342 -24.34 -13.23 -6.77
N SER A 343 -23.20 -12.62 -6.44
CA SER A 343 -22.88 -12.03 -5.13
C SER A 343 -22.97 -13.06 -3.99
N GLN A 344 -22.83 -14.35 -4.30
CA GLN A 344 -22.86 -15.41 -3.29
C GLN A 344 -21.48 -15.70 -2.76
N LEU A 345 -21.40 -16.01 -1.46
CA LEU A 345 -20.19 -16.53 -0.84
C LEU A 345 -19.81 -17.88 -1.48
N VAL A 346 -18.52 -18.07 -1.78
CA VAL A 346 -17.99 -19.27 -2.42
C VAL A 346 -17.11 -20.06 -1.44
N PHE A 347 -16.23 -19.39 -0.72
CA PHE A 347 -15.34 -20.01 0.25
C PHE A 347 -14.98 -19.05 1.38
N ILE A 348 -14.56 -19.63 2.51
CA ILE A 348 -13.92 -18.96 3.65
C ILE A 348 -12.65 -19.73 4.01
N MET A 349 -11.49 -19.07 3.96
CA MET A 349 -10.20 -19.55 4.42
C MET A 349 -9.85 -18.87 5.75
N GLY A 350 -9.76 -19.61 6.84
CA GLY A 350 -9.47 -19.12 8.18
C GLY A 350 -9.89 -20.13 9.24
N ASN A 351 -9.71 -19.77 10.51
CA ASN A 351 -10.12 -20.66 11.61
C ASN A 351 -11.63 -20.96 11.58
N HIS A 352 -12.00 -22.18 12.00
CA HIS A 352 -13.38 -22.69 11.93
C HIS A 352 -14.23 -22.34 13.14
N GLU A 353 -13.70 -21.64 14.12
CA GLU A 353 -14.39 -21.36 15.38
C GLU A 353 -15.49 -20.31 15.21
N ASN A 354 -16.57 -20.50 15.92
CA ASN A 354 -17.66 -19.55 16.09
C ASN A 354 -18.48 -19.18 14.84
N TRP A 355 -18.27 -19.81 13.69
CA TRP A 355 -19.16 -19.63 12.54
C TRP A 355 -20.53 -20.24 12.81
N SER A 356 -21.60 -19.57 12.42
CA SER A 356 -22.93 -20.16 12.47
C SER A 356 -23.07 -21.31 11.47
N ALA A 357 -24.02 -22.20 11.69
CA ALA A 357 -24.21 -23.40 10.89
C ALA A 357 -24.44 -23.11 9.39
N ASP A 358 -25.00 -21.94 9.06
CA ASP A 358 -25.27 -21.52 7.68
C ASP A 358 -23.99 -21.27 6.87
N TYR A 359 -22.85 -21.06 7.54
CA TYR A 359 -21.56 -20.83 6.91
C TYR A 359 -20.65 -22.05 6.84
N ALA A 360 -21.04 -23.16 7.47
CA ALA A 360 -20.20 -24.36 7.55
C ALA A 360 -19.80 -24.93 6.19
N GLU A 361 -20.66 -24.82 5.18
CA GLU A 361 -20.42 -25.32 3.84
C GLU A 361 -19.37 -24.52 3.05
N TYR A 362 -19.04 -23.28 3.50
CA TYR A 362 -18.06 -22.41 2.84
C TYR A 362 -16.66 -22.52 3.46
N LEU A 363 -16.54 -23.14 4.65
CA LEU A 363 -15.27 -23.30 5.34
C LEU A 363 -14.37 -24.31 4.58
N LEU A 364 -13.15 -23.89 4.24
CA LEU A 364 -12.20 -24.75 3.55
C LEU A 364 -11.56 -25.75 4.51
N THR A 365 -11.45 -27.00 4.08
CA THR A 365 -10.75 -28.05 4.83
C THR A 365 -9.23 -27.82 4.74
N PRO A 366 -8.51 -27.69 5.87
CA PRO A 366 -7.05 -27.52 5.86
C PRO A 366 -6.37 -28.83 5.47
N CYS A 367 -5.46 -28.75 4.52
CA CYS A 367 -4.70 -29.87 3.99
C CYS A 367 -3.18 -29.61 4.05
N ASP A 368 -2.41 -30.68 3.96
CA ASP A 368 -0.98 -30.60 3.73
C ASP A 368 -0.66 -30.21 2.27
N GLU A 369 0.62 -30.13 1.94
CA GLU A 369 1.13 -29.79 0.60
C GLU A 369 0.74 -30.79 -0.50
N ASN A 370 0.27 -32.00 -0.12
CA ASN A 370 -0.20 -33.04 -1.02
C ASN A 370 -1.74 -33.07 -1.10
N ASN A 371 -2.42 -32.05 -0.59
CA ASN A 371 -3.88 -31.94 -0.50
C ASN A 371 -4.53 -33.05 0.34
N ILE A 372 -3.82 -33.55 1.36
CA ILE A 372 -4.35 -34.52 2.33
C ILE A 372 -4.88 -33.76 3.55
N PRO A 373 -6.15 -33.96 3.97
CA PRO A 373 -6.71 -33.29 5.13
C PRO A 373 -5.89 -33.50 6.39
N LEU A 374 -5.61 -32.39 7.09
CA LEU A 374 -4.87 -32.41 8.33
C LEU A 374 -5.75 -32.95 9.47
N THR A 375 -5.16 -33.76 10.34
CA THR A 375 -5.82 -34.32 11.53
C THR A 375 -5.40 -33.61 12.81
N TRP A 376 -4.90 -32.36 12.69
CA TRP A 376 -4.47 -31.55 13.82
C TRP A 376 -5.67 -31.09 14.65
N SER A 377 -5.43 -30.87 15.93
CA SER A 377 -6.43 -30.23 16.81
C SER A 377 -6.72 -28.80 16.37
N ALA A 378 -7.84 -28.23 16.80
CA ALA A 378 -8.17 -26.84 16.52
C ALA A 378 -7.07 -25.89 17.04
N ASP A 379 -6.51 -26.14 18.21
CA ASP A 379 -5.43 -25.34 18.80
C ASP A 379 -4.16 -25.40 17.94
N GLU A 380 -3.78 -26.57 17.43
CA GLU A 380 -2.63 -26.70 16.54
C GLU A 380 -2.84 -26.01 15.18
N LEU A 381 -4.06 -26.09 14.62
CA LEU A 381 -4.41 -25.38 13.41
C LEU A 381 -4.37 -23.86 13.64
N ASN A 382 -4.86 -23.38 14.75
CA ASN A 382 -4.84 -21.96 15.10
C ASN A 382 -3.42 -21.42 15.26
N GLU A 383 -2.56 -22.17 15.93
CA GLU A 383 -1.17 -21.76 16.17
C GLU A 383 -0.30 -21.80 14.90
N LYS A 384 -0.43 -22.87 14.08
CA LYS A 384 0.55 -23.20 13.05
C LYS A 384 0.05 -23.03 11.63
N TYR A 385 -1.26 -23.10 11.40
CA TYR A 385 -1.81 -23.16 10.05
C TYR A 385 -2.55 -21.89 9.64
N TRP A 386 -3.53 -21.44 10.43
CA TRP A 386 -4.41 -20.36 10.05
C TRP A 386 -3.74 -18.97 10.11
N ASN A 387 -4.27 -18.07 9.30
CA ASN A 387 -3.96 -16.65 9.33
C ASN A 387 -4.74 -15.95 10.46
N TRP A 388 -4.10 -14.95 11.07
CA TRP A 388 -4.67 -14.16 12.16
C TRP A 388 -4.41 -12.68 11.96
N GLY A 389 -5.47 -11.89 11.82
CA GLY A 389 -5.40 -10.44 11.62
C GLY A 389 -4.64 -10.03 10.37
N GLN A 390 -4.58 -10.88 9.36
CA GLN A 390 -3.74 -10.77 8.17
C GLN A 390 -4.01 -9.51 7.34
N HIS A 391 -2.99 -9.08 6.60
CA HIS A 391 -3.05 -7.99 5.62
C HIS A 391 -2.50 -8.45 4.25
N ASN A 392 -2.71 -7.62 3.25
CA ASN A 392 -2.11 -7.77 1.92
C ASN A 392 -2.24 -9.18 1.34
N ALA A 393 -3.44 -9.78 1.44
CA ALA A 393 -3.74 -11.00 0.74
C ALA A 393 -3.86 -10.70 -0.77
N ILE A 394 -2.92 -11.21 -1.54
CA ILE A 394 -2.85 -10.98 -2.99
C ILE A 394 -2.78 -12.31 -3.74
N GLU A 395 -3.25 -12.29 -4.97
CA GLU A 395 -3.06 -13.41 -5.89
C GLU A 395 -1.58 -13.53 -6.26
N VAL A 396 -1.07 -14.76 -6.20
CA VAL A 396 0.22 -15.11 -6.79
C VAL A 396 -0.04 -15.50 -8.26
N ALA A 397 0.82 -15.06 -9.16
CA ALA A 397 0.69 -15.39 -10.57
C ALA A 397 0.57 -16.90 -10.73
N ASN A 398 -0.49 -17.37 -11.40
CA ASN A 398 -0.80 -18.74 -11.83
C ASN A 398 -2.08 -19.38 -11.26
N SER A 399 -3.04 -18.59 -10.75
CA SER A 399 -4.37 -19.16 -10.49
C SER A 399 -4.96 -19.77 -11.76
N ASN A 400 -5.32 -21.03 -11.68
CA ASN A 400 -5.99 -21.78 -12.76
C ASN A 400 -7.49 -21.86 -12.46
N THR A 401 -8.28 -22.22 -13.48
CA THR A 401 -9.72 -22.47 -13.26
C THR A 401 -9.92 -23.53 -12.17
N GLY A 402 -10.68 -23.19 -11.15
CA GLY A 402 -10.94 -24.03 -9.98
C GLY A 402 -9.89 -23.92 -8.86
N PHE A 403 -8.80 -23.17 -9.07
CA PHE A 403 -7.76 -22.96 -8.07
C PHE A 403 -7.46 -21.49 -7.85
N LEU A 404 -7.06 -21.15 -6.62
CA LEU A 404 -6.54 -19.84 -6.26
C LEU A 404 -5.23 -20.01 -5.51
N ASP A 405 -4.20 -19.30 -5.94
CA ASP A 405 -2.94 -19.17 -5.23
C ASP A 405 -2.91 -17.80 -4.53
N ILE A 406 -2.91 -17.80 -3.21
CA ILE A 406 -2.98 -16.58 -2.39
C ILE A 406 -1.76 -16.50 -1.48
N SER A 407 -1.02 -15.42 -1.57
CA SER A 407 -0.01 -15.08 -0.56
C SER A 407 -0.50 -13.93 0.30
N LEU A 408 -0.22 -13.97 1.60
CA LEU A 408 -0.65 -12.95 2.55
C LEU A 408 0.43 -12.64 3.59
N PHE A 409 0.37 -11.43 4.16
CA PHE A 409 1.10 -11.04 5.34
C PHE A 409 0.26 -11.43 6.56
N ASN A 410 0.61 -12.54 7.21
CA ASN A 410 -0.06 -13.03 8.41
C ASN A 410 0.49 -12.29 9.62
N ASN A 411 -0.24 -11.32 10.14
CA ASN A 411 0.16 -10.57 11.32
C ASN A 411 0.34 -11.49 12.53
N GLY A 412 -0.50 -12.52 12.65
CA GLY A 412 -0.43 -13.50 13.73
C GLY A 412 -1.08 -13.04 15.00
N ASN A 413 -2.04 -12.10 14.93
CA ASN A 413 -2.68 -11.50 16.10
C ASN A 413 -3.33 -12.57 17.00
N TYR A 414 -2.90 -12.64 18.25
CA TYR A 414 -3.41 -13.56 19.29
C TYR A 414 -3.31 -15.06 18.98
N ARG A 415 -3.42 -15.50 17.73
CA ARG A 415 -3.47 -16.90 17.27
C ARG A 415 -4.53 -17.76 17.97
N SER A 416 -5.55 -17.15 18.55
CA SER A 416 -6.68 -17.79 19.22
C SER A 416 -7.82 -16.81 19.42
N ASN A 417 -9.05 -17.31 19.43
CA ASN A 417 -10.23 -16.58 19.91
C ASN A 417 -10.41 -16.69 21.43
N ASP A 418 -9.63 -17.53 22.10
CA ASP A 418 -9.65 -17.73 23.57
C ASP A 418 -8.50 -16.93 24.20
N ASP A 419 -8.84 -16.02 25.13
CA ASP A 419 -7.88 -15.19 25.85
C ASP A 419 -6.80 -16.01 26.57
N ALA A 420 -7.19 -17.13 27.16
CA ALA A 420 -6.29 -17.99 27.93
C ALA A 420 -5.26 -18.72 27.05
N LYS A 421 -5.50 -18.78 25.72
CA LYS A 421 -4.63 -19.44 24.73
C LYS A 421 -3.92 -18.44 23.82
N SER A 422 -4.19 -17.15 23.99
CA SER A 422 -3.60 -16.11 23.14
C SER A 422 -2.10 -16.03 23.31
N VAL A 423 -1.40 -15.79 22.19
CA VAL A 423 0.05 -15.58 22.16
C VAL A 423 0.34 -14.11 22.43
N GLU A 424 1.15 -13.84 23.46
CA GLU A 424 1.59 -12.49 23.79
C GLU A 424 2.49 -11.91 22.68
N SER A 425 2.48 -10.58 22.51
CA SER A 425 3.26 -9.88 21.48
C SER A 425 4.74 -10.22 21.49
N ILE A 426 5.35 -10.31 22.67
CA ILE A 426 6.76 -10.61 22.83
C ILE A 426 7.14 -12.01 22.32
N ASN A 427 6.19 -12.95 22.32
CA ASN A 427 6.36 -14.32 21.89
C ASN A 427 5.79 -14.56 20.49
N ASN A 428 5.28 -13.51 19.83
CA ASN A 428 4.60 -13.61 18.56
C ASN A 428 5.50 -13.17 17.40
N GLN A 429 5.12 -13.59 16.20
CA GLN A 429 5.85 -13.32 14.97
C GLN A 429 4.89 -13.22 13.79
N SER A 430 5.04 -12.19 12.98
CA SER A 430 4.34 -12.12 11.69
C SER A 430 5.03 -13.01 10.66
N ARG A 431 4.27 -13.52 9.69
CA ARG A 431 4.75 -14.47 8.68
C ARG A 431 4.25 -14.07 7.30
N ILE A 432 4.92 -14.54 6.28
CA ILE A 432 4.41 -14.53 4.92
C ILE A 432 3.95 -15.94 4.61
N ASP A 433 2.65 -16.12 4.49
CA ASP A 433 2.06 -17.42 4.18
C ASP A 433 1.64 -17.45 2.70
N HIS A 434 1.81 -18.62 2.06
CA HIS A 434 1.32 -18.90 0.73
C HIS A 434 0.39 -20.11 0.77
N PHE A 435 -0.83 -19.93 0.30
CA PHE A 435 -1.89 -20.93 0.28
C PHE A 435 -2.36 -21.19 -1.15
N GLN A 436 -2.70 -22.46 -1.43
CA GLN A 436 -3.46 -22.85 -2.60
C GLN A 436 -4.84 -23.33 -2.18
N ILE A 437 -5.87 -22.80 -2.79
CA ILE A 437 -7.27 -23.18 -2.59
C ILE A 437 -7.75 -24.00 -3.78
N ASP A 438 -8.30 -25.18 -3.55
CA ASP A 438 -9.11 -25.94 -4.51
C ASP A 438 -10.59 -25.62 -4.27
N LEU A 439 -11.16 -24.83 -5.17
CA LEU A 439 -12.56 -24.38 -5.10
C LEU A 439 -13.55 -25.53 -5.29
N THR A 440 -13.15 -26.58 -6.01
CA THR A 440 -14.01 -27.75 -6.29
C THR A 440 -14.02 -28.70 -5.11
N ALA A 441 -12.85 -29.05 -4.59
CA ALA A 441 -12.71 -29.91 -3.42
C ALA A 441 -13.03 -29.20 -2.11
N LYS A 442 -13.09 -27.86 -2.11
CA LYS A 442 -13.22 -27.01 -0.92
C LYS A 442 -12.12 -27.27 0.11
N THR A 443 -10.88 -27.35 -0.38
CA THR A 443 -9.69 -27.56 0.44
C THR A 443 -8.75 -26.38 0.33
N VAL A 444 -7.87 -26.24 1.31
CA VAL A 444 -6.77 -25.25 1.27
C VAL A 444 -5.49 -25.94 1.74
N SER A 445 -4.40 -25.75 1.01
CA SER A 445 -3.07 -26.25 1.35
C SER A 445 -2.11 -25.09 1.58
N LYS A 446 -1.38 -25.10 2.70
CA LYS A 446 -0.30 -24.14 2.94
C LYS A 446 0.94 -24.63 2.20
N LEU A 447 1.33 -23.93 1.13
CA LEU A 447 2.46 -24.32 0.28
C LEU A 447 3.81 -23.87 0.84
N SER A 448 3.85 -22.69 1.48
CA SER A 448 5.08 -22.20 2.11
C SER A 448 4.77 -21.19 3.20
N GLU A 449 5.74 -21.03 4.08
CA GLU A 449 5.76 -20.05 5.15
C GLU A 449 7.15 -19.45 5.25
N ILE A 450 7.26 -18.12 5.23
CA ILE A 450 8.50 -17.40 5.54
C ILE A 450 8.27 -16.71 6.87
N PRO A 451 8.92 -17.16 7.95
CA PRO A 451 8.82 -16.51 9.24
C PRO A 451 9.46 -15.12 9.18
N GLY A 452 8.91 -14.16 9.92
CA GLY A 452 9.59 -12.90 10.18
C GLY A 452 10.91 -13.14 10.91
N ASP A 453 11.80 -12.16 10.89
CA ASP A 453 12.95 -12.21 11.79
C ASP A 453 12.52 -11.97 13.26
N ASN A 454 13.43 -12.11 14.21
CA ASN A 454 13.16 -11.98 15.65
C ASN A 454 12.64 -10.57 16.07
N LYS A 455 12.51 -9.63 15.15
CA LYS A 455 11.93 -8.28 15.33
C LYS A 455 10.68 -8.08 14.52
N GLY A 456 10.17 -9.12 13.89
CA GLY A 456 9.16 -9.07 12.85
C GLY A 456 7.74 -9.33 13.34
N TYR A 457 7.31 -8.83 14.51
CA TYR A 457 5.89 -8.83 14.84
C TYR A 457 5.26 -7.47 14.53
N SER A 458 4.28 -7.49 13.65
CA SER A 458 3.47 -6.33 13.28
C SER A 458 2.01 -6.63 13.60
N SER A 459 1.45 -5.96 14.59
CA SER A 459 0.07 -6.20 15.05
C SER A 459 -1.00 -5.69 14.07
N LEU A 460 -0.63 -4.78 13.19
CA LEU A 460 -1.52 -4.17 12.21
C LEU A 460 -0.75 -3.79 10.97
N CYS A 461 -1.46 -3.56 9.87
CA CYS A 461 -0.85 -3.21 8.59
C CYS A 461 0.21 -4.24 8.15
N GLY A 462 1.12 -3.83 7.31
CA GLY A 462 2.13 -4.70 6.73
C GLY A 462 1.78 -5.12 5.32
N ALA A 463 2.82 -5.19 4.51
CA ALA A 463 2.68 -5.57 3.11
C ALA A 463 3.89 -6.37 2.66
N LYS A 464 3.66 -7.16 1.61
CA LYS A 464 4.73 -7.82 0.88
C LYS A 464 4.47 -7.75 -0.62
N GLU A 465 5.53 -7.83 -1.38
CA GLU A 465 5.48 -7.91 -2.84
C GLU A 465 6.44 -8.99 -3.30
N ILE A 466 5.93 -9.91 -4.13
CA ILE A 466 6.74 -10.96 -4.73
C ILE A 466 7.34 -10.42 -6.03
N GLN A 467 8.65 -10.48 -6.14
CA GLN A 467 9.40 -9.96 -7.27
C GLN A 467 9.59 -11.01 -8.37
N ALA A 468 9.79 -10.57 -9.61
CA ALA A 468 9.98 -11.46 -10.76
C ALA A 468 11.18 -12.40 -10.63
N ASN A 469 12.21 -12.04 -9.84
CA ASN A 469 13.36 -12.89 -9.54
C ASN A 469 13.13 -13.87 -8.38
N GLY A 470 11.91 -13.91 -7.82
CA GLY A 470 11.54 -14.75 -6.69
C GLY A 470 11.87 -14.15 -5.32
N ASN A 471 12.47 -12.97 -5.25
CA ASN A 471 12.64 -12.26 -3.98
C ASN A 471 11.29 -11.75 -3.47
N ILE A 472 11.23 -11.50 -2.17
CA ILE A 472 10.07 -10.91 -1.52
C ILE A 472 10.50 -9.63 -0.83
N VAL A 473 9.86 -8.52 -1.17
CA VAL A 473 9.98 -7.27 -0.41
C VAL A 473 8.88 -7.26 0.63
N VAL A 474 9.23 -7.10 1.90
CA VAL A 474 8.29 -7.06 3.02
C VAL A 474 8.48 -5.80 3.84
N HIS A 475 7.36 -5.18 4.25
CA HIS A 475 7.35 -4.03 5.15
C HIS A 475 6.42 -4.34 6.34
N TYR A 476 6.97 -4.35 7.54
CA TYR A 476 6.23 -4.55 8.78
C TYR A 476 5.59 -3.22 9.17
N GLY A 477 4.29 -3.13 9.00
CA GLY A 477 3.60 -1.84 8.95
C GLY A 477 3.17 -1.25 10.29
N GLY A 478 3.14 -2.04 11.37
CA GLY A 478 2.64 -1.61 12.67
C GLY A 478 3.42 -2.23 13.84
N ALA A 479 4.72 -2.36 13.71
CA ALA A 479 5.57 -2.85 14.78
C ALA A 479 5.88 -1.71 15.77
N THR A 480 5.72 -1.99 17.06
CA THR A 480 6.01 -1.05 18.14
C THR A 480 6.83 -1.75 19.20
N PHE A 481 7.89 -1.08 19.65
CA PHE A 481 8.82 -1.62 20.63
C PHE A 481 9.00 -0.63 21.77
N ASP A 482 9.23 -1.15 22.97
CA ASP A 482 9.63 -0.35 24.12
C ASP A 482 11.12 0.06 24.03
N GLU A 483 11.59 0.83 25.02
CA GLU A 483 13.00 1.27 25.14
C GLU A 483 14.00 0.11 25.26
N LYS A 484 13.54 -1.10 25.59
CA LYS A 484 14.35 -2.32 25.69
C LYS A 484 14.33 -3.13 24.39
N GLY A 485 13.60 -2.68 23.38
CA GLY A 485 13.40 -3.39 22.12
C GLY A 485 12.45 -4.59 22.23
N GLN A 486 11.53 -4.59 23.20
CA GLN A 486 10.49 -5.60 23.33
C GLN A 486 9.23 -5.15 22.60
N ALA A 487 8.62 -6.03 21.82
CA ALA A 487 7.33 -5.76 21.16
C ALA A 487 6.22 -5.59 22.21
N ILE A 488 5.46 -4.49 22.11
CA ILE A 488 4.45 -4.12 23.11
C ILE A 488 3.03 -3.98 22.55
N THR A 489 2.81 -4.38 21.31
CA THR A 489 1.51 -4.30 20.65
C THR A 489 0.75 -5.60 20.76
N CYS A 490 -0.57 -5.54 20.90
CA CYS A 490 -1.50 -6.68 20.97
C CYS A 490 -1.26 -7.67 22.12
N ASP A 491 -0.95 -7.17 23.31
CA ASP A 491 -0.95 -8.03 24.50
C ASP A 491 -2.38 -8.47 24.87
N PRO A 492 -2.56 -9.67 25.45
CA PRO A 492 -3.86 -10.12 25.94
C PRO A 492 -4.49 -9.09 26.88
N GLY A 493 -5.72 -8.68 26.61
CA GLY A 493 -6.42 -7.65 27.37
C GLY A 493 -6.30 -6.24 26.79
N PHE A 494 -5.44 -6.00 25.80
CA PHE A 494 -5.53 -4.82 24.98
C PHE A 494 -6.62 -5.00 23.94
N SER A 495 -7.59 -4.10 23.96
CA SER A 495 -8.42 -3.86 22.80
C SER A 495 -7.50 -3.45 21.65
N ASP A 496 -7.90 -3.71 20.42
CA ASP A 496 -7.21 -3.24 19.20
C ASP A 496 -7.01 -1.73 19.11
N ILE A 497 -7.47 -1.02 20.10
CA ILE A 497 -7.21 0.39 20.24
C ILE A 497 -5.72 0.51 20.55
N ILE A 498 -4.99 0.60 19.49
CA ILE A 498 -3.59 0.97 19.34
C ILE A 498 -3.19 2.15 20.23
N TYR A 499 -4.12 2.77 20.92
CA TYR A 499 -3.98 4.06 21.55
C TYR A 499 -3.88 4.02 23.08
N GLU A 500 -4.31 2.95 23.70
CA GLU A 500 -4.27 2.81 25.15
C GLU A 500 -3.25 1.75 25.55
N GLY A 501 -2.20 2.12 26.25
CA GLY A 501 -1.27 1.19 26.89
C GLY A 501 0.13 1.10 26.32
N TRP A 502 0.45 1.80 25.24
CA TRP A 502 1.85 1.94 24.84
C TRP A 502 2.54 2.88 25.82
N GLY A 503 3.60 2.43 26.43
CA GLY A 503 4.35 3.22 27.38
C GLY A 503 4.83 4.55 26.81
N GLU A 504 5.09 5.52 27.66
CA GLU A 504 5.54 6.86 27.25
C GLU A 504 6.84 6.85 26.43
N THR A 505 7.57 5.76 26.45
CA THR A 505 8.84 5.53 25.77
C THR A 505 8.75 4.69 24.49
N ALA A 506 7.55 4.29 24.06
CA ALA A 506 7.35 3.44 22.88
C ALA A 506 7.60 4.22 21.58
N GLU A 507 8.30 3.61 20.63
CA GLU A 507 8.61 4.14 19.32
C GLU A 507 8.04 3.23 18.22
N GLY A 508 7.45 3.82 17.17
CA GLY A 508 7.10 3.11 15.95
C GLY A 508 8.38 2.76 15.17
N ILE A 509 8.63 1.47 15.00
CA ILE A 509 9.79 0.93 14.28
C ILE A 509 9.25 0.02 13.18
N LEU A 510 9.45 0.39 11.92
CA LEU A 510 8.88 -0.27 10.76
C LEU A 510 10.00 -0.86 9.89
N PRO A 511 10.36 -2.13 10.09
CA PRO A 511 11.35 -2.80 9.24
C PRO A 511 10.82 -2.99 7.81
N LEU A 512 11.68 -2.71 6.83
CA LEU A 512 11.53 -3.08 5.44
C LEU A 512 12.68 -4.02 5.08
N GLN A 513 12.36 -5.15 4.46
CA GLN A 513 13.36 -6.15 4.09
C GLN A 513 13.14 -6.61 2.65
N GLU A 514 14.22 -6.92 1.95
CA GLU A 514 14.17 -7.78 0.78
C GLU A 514 14.77 -9.13 1.13
N ILE A 515 13.98 -10.18 0.92
CA ILE A 515 14.27 -11.56 1.30
C ILE A 515 14.38 -12.38 0.03
N SER A 516 15.42 -13.22 -0.08
CA SER A 516 15.53 -14.15 -1.19
C SER A 516 14.44 -15.22 -1.17
N GLY A 517 14.19 -15.88 -2.29
CA GLY A 517 13.26 -17.01 -2.35
C GLY A 517 13.62 -18.19 -1.42
N SER A 518 14.86 -18.23 -0.88
CA SER A 518 15.30 -19.19 0.13
C SER A 518 15.12 -18.71 1.57
N GLY A 519 14.60 -17.50 1.80
CA GLY A 519 14.36 -16.94 3.12
C GLY A 519 15.56 -16.15 3.70
N GLU A 520 16.63 -15.91 2.92
CA GLU A 520 17.74 -15.08 3.38
C GLU A 520 17.40 -13.60 3.26
N ILE A 521 17.56 -12.80 4.32
CA ILE A 521 17.44 -11.35 4.28
C ILE A 521 18.65 -10.79 3.50
N LEU A 522 18.39 -10.21 2.34
CA LEU A 522 19.42 -9.60 1.48
C LEU A 522 19.69 -8.14 1.88
N LEU A 523 18.64 -7.41 2.21
CA LEU A 523 18.65 -6.00 2.60
C LEU A 523 17.71 -5.80 3.78
N ALA A 524 18.08 -4.93 4.73
CA ALA A 524 17.17 -4.45 5.76
C ALA A 524 17.34 -2.94 5.97
N VAL A 525 16.20 -2.25 6.00
CA VAL A 525 16.08 -0.81 6.29
C VAL A 525 15.01 -0.64 7.36
N THR A 526 15.23 0.25 8.32
CA THR A 526 14.21 0.57 9.32
C THR A 526 13.76 2.03 9.17
N PHE A 527 12.45 2.21 9.15
CA PHE A 527 11.81 3.52 9.30
C PHE A 527 11.37 3.68 10.76
N ARG A 528 11.61 4.86 11.34
CA ARG A 528 11.28 5.16 12.73
C ARG A 528 10.49 6.44 12.83
N SER A 529 9.60 6.53 13.82
CA SER A 529 8.92 7.77 14.15
C SER A 529 9.88 8.84 14.68
N GLY A 530 10.99 8.45 15.26
CA GLY A 530 12.02 9.36 15.76
C GLY A 530 11.74 9.93 17.15
N ARG A 531 10.59 9.63 17.78
CA ARG A 531 10.29 9.98 19.17
C ARG A 531 9.27 9.02 19.77
N PRO A 532 9.23 8.93 21.11
CA PRO A 532 8.19 8.19 21.82
C PRO A 532 6.78 8.70 21.47
N LYS A 533 5.84 7.78 21.39
CA LYS A 533 4.45 8.03 21.02
C LYS A 533 3.76 9.07 21.90
N SER A 534 4.08 9.10 23.20
CA SER A 534 3.51 10.06 24.16
C SER A 534 3.72 11.53 23.79
N LEU A 535 4.72 11.81 22.94
CA LEU A 535 5.04 13.16 22.48
C LEU A 535 4.47 13.48 21.09
N ALA A 536 3.91 12.49 20.40
CA ALA A 536 3.35 12.66 19.07
C ALA A 536 1.83 12.87 19.12
N VAL A 537 1.38 13.95 19.76
CA VAL A 537 -0.05 14.31 19.81
C VAL A 537 -0.30 15.40 18.76
N ASP A 538 -1.26 15.17 17.87
CA ASP A 538 -1.75 16.24 17.01
C ASP A 538 -2.71 17.18 17.74
N GLY A 539 -3.07 18.31 17.11
CA GLY A 539 -4.00 19.29 17.66
C GLY A 539 -5.42 18.76 17.87
N ALA A 540 -5.77 17.58 17.37
CA ALA A 540 -7.06 16.92 17.54
C ALA A 540 -7.06 15.87 18.68
N GLY A 541 -5.90 15.64 19.33
CA GLY A 541 -5.78 14.69 20.43
C GLY A 541 -5.51 13.23 19.99
N PHE A 542 -5.39 12.97 18.69
CA PHE A 542 -4.97 11.67 18.18
C PHE A 542 -3.46 11.51 18.35
N ARG A 543 -3.04 10.38 18.88
CA ARG A 543 -1.63 10.01 18.93
C ARG A 543 -1.26 9.40 17.58
N TYR A 544 -0.50 10.11 16.76
CA TYR A 544 -0.05 9.59 15.48
C TYR A 544 1.12 8.65 15.67
N ASP A 545 0.85 7.39 15.42
CA ASP A 545 1.90 6.46 15.11
C ASP A 545 2.29 6.55 13.66
N MET A 546 3.51 6.10 13.40
CA MET A 546 3.92 5.78 12.06
C MET A 546 3.50 4.35 11.76
N THR A 547 2.59 4.17 10.83
CA THR A 547 2.25 2.87 10.27
C THR A 547 2.55 2.88 8.77
N ALA A 548 2.96 1.73 8.23
CA ALA A 548 3.17 1.56 6.80
C ALA A 548 2.13 0.59 6.25
N PHE A 549 1.41 1.04 5.22
CA PHE A 549 0.33 0.24 4.68
C PHE A 549 0.74 -0.57 3.44
N ARG A 550 1.59 -0.01 2.57
CA ARG A 550 2.05 -0.68 1.34
C ARG A 550 3.55 -0.51 1.13
N VAL A 551 4.10 -1.48 0.43
CA VAL A 551 5.43 -1.43 -0.15
C VAL A 551 5.37 -1.93 -1.59
N TYR A 552 6.09 -1.27 -2.48
CA TYR A 552 6.26 -1.67 -3.87
C TYR A 552 7.73 -1.51 -4.25
N LYS A 553 8.25 -2.45 -5.05
CA LYS A 553 9.55 -2.31 -5.65
C LYS A 553 9.41 -2.15 -7.15
N MET A 554 9.70 -0.95 -7.65
CA MET A 554 9.43 -0.59 -9.03
C MET A 554 10.38 0.49 -9.55
N PRO A 555 10.58 0.60 -10.88
CA PRO A 555 11.36 1.69 -11.45
C PRO A 555 10.66 3.03 -11.28
N LEU A 556 11.43 4.14 -11.37
CA LEU A 556 10.86 5.50 -11.39
C LEU A 556 9.99 5.72 -12.63
N PHE A 557 10.46 5.25 -13.77
CA PHE A 557 9.77 5.36 -15.07
C PHE A 557 9.57 3.97 -15.67
N TYR A 558 8.52 3.80 -16.45
CA TYR A 558 8.25 2.60 -17.25
C TYR A 558 8.70 2.80 -18.70
#